data_36d88512be6ab3771ad6266b18330bd6
#
_entry.id   36d88512be6ab3771ad6266b18330bd6
#
_cell.length_a   1.000
_cell.length_b   1.000
_cell.length_c   1.000
_cell.angle_alpha   90.00
_cell.angle_beta   90.00
_cell.angle_gamma   90.00
#
_symmetry.space_group_name_H-M   'P 1'
#
loop_
_entity.id
_entity.type
_entity.pdbx_description
1 polymer ?
#
loop_
_entity_poly.entity_id
_entity_poly.type
_entity_poly.pdbx_seq_one_letter_code
_entity_poly.pdbx_strand_id
1 'polypeptide(L)'
;MRQTNIFPHEVEELDHVWIPMADGVHLAARVWLPKNAADNPVPAILEYIPYRKSDHTRPRDDLNHPYFAGHGYASVRVDIRGSGDSEGVLEDEYTAAELEDGVAIINWLADQDWCDGNVGMIGISWGGFNGLQIAALHPEALKAVITVCSTDDRYADDVHYMGGCMLADNLSWASIMFAGNSCPPDPAVVGDRWREMWLERLKGSGLWLDQWTRHQHRDAFWKHGSVCEDFSRIQCPIYAVSGWADGYSNAVFRLLANIDAPTKGLVGPWLSLIHI
;
A
#
# COMPACT_ATOMS: atom_id res chain seq x y z
N MET A 1 -20.02 13.66 -10.16
CA MET A 1 -18.65 13.85 -10.68
C MET A 1 -18.67 13.71 -12.20
N ARG A 2 -18.01 14.59 -12.96
CA ARG A 2 -17.78 14.35 -14.38
C ARG A 2 -16.57 13.42 -14.51
N GLN A 3 -16.76 12.19 -14.98
CA GLN A 3 -15.64 11.37 -15.45
C GLN A 3 -15.08 12.04 -16.72
N THR A 4 -13.77 12.21 -16.80
CA THR A 4 -13.08 12.59 -18.01
C THR A 4 -12.18 11.46 -18.46
N ASN A 5 -12.28 11.10 -19.72
CA ASN A 5 -11.38 10.14 -20.37
C ASN A 5 -10.42 10.88 -21.33
N ILE A 6 -10.39 12.22 -21.26
CA ILE A 6 -9.49 13.06 -22.07
C ILE A 6 -8.38 13.53 -21.16
N PHE A 7 -7.20 12.99 -21.36
CA PHE A 7 -5.99 13.32 -20.61
C PHE A 7 -4.96 14.04 -21.48
N PRO A 8 -4.02 14.80 -20.90
CA PRO A 8 -2.90 15.39 -21.64
C PRO A 8 -2.03 14.37 -22.39
N HIS A 9 -1.87 13.16 -21.84
CA HIS A 9 -1.09 12.08 -22.43
C HIS A 9 -1.99 10.89 -22.76
N GLU A 10 -1.71 10.23 -23.88
CA GLU A 10 -2.27 8.89 -24.15
C GLU A 10 -1.64 7.88 -23.19
N VAL A 11 -2.46 6.96 -22.71
CA VAL A 11 -2.06 5.97 -21.71
C VAL A 11 -1.94 4.59 -22.36
N GLU A 12 -0.86 3.91 -22.04
CA GLU A 12 -0.64 2.48 -22.27
C GLU A 12 -0.79 1.72 -20.95
N GLU A 13 -1.45 0.57 -20.98
CA GLU A 13 -1.61 -0.30 -19.82
C GLU A 13 -0.86 -1.62 -20.05
N LEU A 14 -0.04 -2.00 -19.07
CA LEU A 14 0.57 -3.32 -18.94
C LEU A 14 -0.19 -4.05 -17.82
N ASP A 15 -1.13 -4.90 -18.20
CA ASP A 15 -2.07 -5.56 -17.27
C ASP A 15 -1.37 -6.50 -16.28
N HIS A 16 -0.18 -7.00 -16.64
CA HIS A 16 0.63 -7.84 -15.78
C HIS A 16 2.13 -7.65 -16.00
N VAL A 17 2.84 -7.35 -14.92
CA VAL A 17 4.31 -7.24 -14.87
C VAL A 17 4.81 -7.96 -13.62
N TRP A 18 5.84 -8.80 -13.76
CA TRP A 18 6.51 -9.43 -12.64
C TRP A 18 7.67 -8.56 -12.14
N ILE A 19 7.68 -8.31 -10.82
CA ILE A 19 8.79 -7.62 -10.14
C ILE A 19 9.57 -8.67 -9.34
N PRO A 20 10.82 -8.98 -9.71
CA PRO A 20 11.61 -10.00 -9.00
C PRO A 20 12.12 -9.45 -7.66
N MET A 21 12.00 -10.25 -6.60
CA MET A 21 12.60 -9.99 -5.30
C MET A 21 13.91 -10.75 -5.15
N ALA A 22 14.78 -10.32 -4.25
CA ALA A 22 16.12 -10.88 -4.06
C ALA A 22 16.13 -12.37 -3.64
N ASP A 23 15.06 -12.82 -3.00
CA ASP A 23 14.86 -14.21 -2.56
C ASP A 23 14.25 -15.12 -3.65
N GLY A 24 14.02 -14.60 -4.84
CA GLY A 24 13.45 -15.31 -5.98
C GLY A 24 11.93 -15.30 -6.06
N VAL A 25 11.23 -14.67 -5.10
CA VAL A 25 9.79 -14.42 -5.17
C VAL A 25 9.51 -13.35 -6.22
N HIS A 26 8.39 -13.48 -6.94
CA HIS A 26 7.95 -12.46 -7.90
C HIS A 26 6.65 -11.83 -7.42
N LEU A 27 6.61 -10.50 -7.41
CA LEU A 27 5.41 -9.74 -7.09
C LEU A 27 4.70 -9.31 -8.37
N ALA A 28 3.38 -9.38 -8.34
CA ALA A 28 2.53 -9.07 -9.50
C ALA A 28 2.11 -7.61 -9.50
N ALA A 29 2.38 -6.91 -10.58
CA ALA A 29 2.03 -5.51 -10.79
C ALA A 29 1.11 -5.31 -11.99
N ARG A 30 0.36 -4.20 -11.99
CA ARG A 30 -0.21 -3.53 -13.18
C ARG A 30 0.46 -2.18 -13.32
N VAL A 31 0.74 -1.78 -14.54
CA VAL A 31 1.47 -0.54 -14.83
C VAL A 31 0.72 0.24 -15.89
N TRP A 32 0.50 1.53 -15.66
CA TRP A 32 -0.03 2.48 -16.63
C TRP A 32 1.01 3.53 -16.91
N LEU A 33 1.33 3.70 -18.18
CA LEU A 33 2.39 4.61 -18.65
C LEU A 33 1.83 5.66 -19.60
N PRO A 34 2.32 6.90 -19.58
CA PRO A 34 2.24 7.75 -20.76
C PRO A 34 2.92 7.04 -21.93
N LYS A 35 2.28 6.95 -23.10
CA LYS A 35 2.84 6.21 -24.26
C LYS A 35 4.25 6.63 -24.68
N ASN A 36 4.66 7.84 -24.37
CA ASN A 36 5.98 8.38 -24.69
C ASN A 36 6.98 8.27 -23.52
N ALA A 37 6.66 7.52 -22.47
CA ALA A 37 7.52 7.42 -21.28
C ALA A 37 8.89 6.80 -21.56
N ALA A 38 8.99 5.89 -22.56
CA ALA A 38 10.27 5.32 -22.95
C ALA A 38 11.25 6.35 -23.55
N ASP A 39 10.71 7.37 -24.26
CA ASP A 39 11.53 8.45 -24.84
C ASP A 39 11.68 9.66 -23.88
N ASN A 40 10.74 9.81 -22.96
CA ASN A 40 10.68 10.89 -21.98
C ASN A 40 10.31 10.31 -20.62
N PRO A 41 11.28 9.77 -19.87
CA PRO A 41 11.05 9.16 -18.56
C PRO A 41 10.30 10.08 -17.60
N VAL A 42 9.39 9.51 -16.81
CA VAL A 42 8.50 10.23 -15.91
C VAL A 42 8.61 9.67 -14.49
N PRO A 43 8.25 10.45 -13.44
CA PRO A 43 8.24 9.91 -12.09
C PRO A 43 7.18 8.81 -11.93
N ALA A 44 7.47 7.80 -11.11
CA ALA A 44 6.54 6.73 -10.79
C ALA A 44 5.69 7.05 -9.55
N ILE A 45 4.44 6.56 -9.55
CA ILE A 45 3.56 6.54 -8.37
C ILE A 45 3.24 5.08 -8.06
N LEU A 46 3.64 4.62 -6.89
CA LEU A 46 3.41 3.27 -6.38
C LEU A 46 2.21 3.23 -5.44
N GLU A 47 1.27 2.30 -5.69
CA GLU A 47 0.31 1.81 -4.71
C GLU A 47 0.60 0.33 -4.43
N TYR A 48 0.90 -0.01 -3.16
CA TYR A 48 1.36 -1.32 -2.72
C TYR A 48 0.44 -1.83 -1.60
N ILE A 49 -0.48 -2.73 -1.95
CA ILE A 49 -1.56 -3.18 -1.05
C ILE A 49 -1.98 -4.63 -1.33
N PRO A 50 -2.61 -5.33 -0.35
CA PRO A 50 -2.95 -6.76 -0.47
C PRO A 50 -4.32 -7.04 -1.12
N TYR A 51 -4.95 -6.06 -1.77
CA TYR A 51 -6.36 -6.15 -2.14
C TYR A 51 -6.61 -6.60 -3.59
N ARG A 52 -5.73 -7.47 -4.13
CA ARG A 52 -5.94 -8.22 -5.37
C ARG A 52 -6.25 -7.32 -6.59
N LYS A 53 -5.21 -6.91 -7.30
CA LYS A 53 -5.26 -6.01 -8.48
C LYS A 53 -6.13 -6.53 -9.63
N SER A 54 -6.31 -7.86 -9.72
CA SER A 54 -7.01 -8.48 -10.85
C SER A 54 -8.53 -8.56 -10.65
N ASP A 55 -9.02 -8.45 -9.41
CA ASP A 55 -10.45 -8.57 -9.09
C ASP A 55 -10.96 -7.51 -8.09
N HIS A 56 -10.58 -7.55 -6.81
CA HIS A 56 -11.19 -6.73 -5.75
C HIS A 56 -11.06 -5.23 -5.99
N THR A 57 -9.85 -4.74 -6.24
CA THR A 57 -9.62 -3.29 -6.45
C THR A 57 -9.68 -2.88 -7.91
N ARG A 58 -9.80 -3.83 -8.84
CA ARG A 58 -9.74 -3.54 -10.28
C ARG A 58 -10.67 -2.39 -10.73
N PRO A 59 -11.96 -2.34 -10.33
CA PRO A 59 -12.84 -1.26 -10.76
C PRO A 59 -12.40 0.13 -10.28
N ARG A 60 -11.78 0.22 -9.10
CA ARG A 60 -11.21 1.46 -8.57
C ARG A 60 -9.90 1.80 -9.29
N ASP A 61 -9.05 0.81 -9.49
CA ASP A 61 -7.75 0.97 -10.11
C ASP A 61 -7.90 1.44 -11.57
N ASP A 62 -8.90 0.93 -12.30
CA ASP A 62 -9.25 1.35 -13.67
C ASP A 62 -9.70 2.82 -13.76
N LEU A 63 -10.05 3.46 -12.65
CA LEU A 63 -10.39 4.89 -12.59
C LEU A 63 -9.19 5.74 -12.18
N ASN A 64 -8.42 5.31 -11.19
CA ASN A 64 -7.40 6.12 -10.55
C ASN A 64 -6.07 6.11 -11.31
N HIS A 65 -5.58 4.94 -11.68
CA HIS A 65 -4.24 4.82 -12.26
C HIS A 65 -4.13 5.41 -13.67
N PRO A 66 -5.12 5.23 -14.59
CA PRO A 66 -5.10 5.94 -15.87
C PRO A 66 -5.11 7.46 -15.73
N TYR A 67 -5.73 8.00 -14.67
CA TYR A 67 -5.71 9.43 -14.38
C TYR A 67 -4.29 9.92 -14.10
N PHE A 68 -3.53 9.23 -13.26
CA PHE A 68 -2.14 9.60 -12.99
C PHE A 68 -1.27 9.48 -14.26
N ALA A 69 -1.41 8.38 -14.99
CA ALA A 69 -0.65 8.18 -16.22
C ALA A 69 -0.99 9.21 -17.28
N GLY A 70 -2.27 9.55 -17.43
CA GLY A 70 -2.74 10.60 -18.34
C GLY A 70 -2.23 12.00 -17.97
N HIS A 71 -1.71 12.20 -16.77
CA HIS A 71 -1.11 13.45 -16.29
C HIS A 71 0.42 13.39 -16.18
N GLY A 72 1.06 12.39 -16.76
CA GLY A 72 2.53 12.35 -16.89
C GLY A 72 3.26 11.63 -15.78
N TYR A 73 2.63 10.66 -15.12
CA TYR A 73 3.25 9.77 -14.15
C TYR A 73 3.22 8.32 -14.65
N ALA A 74 4.21 7.52 -14.33
CA ALA A 74 4.07 6.07 -14.40
C ALA A 74 3.31 5.60 -13.15
N SER A 75 2.12 5.04 -13.32
CA SER A 75 1.30 4.61 -12.20
C SER A 75 1.35 3.11 -12.03
N VAL A 76 1.69 2.63 -10.84
CA VAL A 76 1.99 1.22 -10.59
C VAL A 76 1.22 0.70 -9.39
N ARG A 77 0.46 -0.37 -9.60
CA ARG A 77 -0.30 -1.08 -8.58
C ARG A 77 0.32 -2.46 -8.36
N VAL A 78 0.83 -2.72 -7.17
CA VAL A 78 1.49 -3.99 -6.83
C VAL A 78 0.70 -4.73 -5.76
N ASP A 79 0.44 -6.01 -5.98
CA ASP A 79 -0.06 -6.91 -4.93
C ASP A 79 1.08 -7.27 -3.97
N ILE A 80 0.81 -7.17 -2.66
CA ILE A 80 1.77 -7.57 -1.61
C ILE A 80 2.06 -9.08 -1.73
N ARG A 81 3.25 -9.49 -1.32
CA ARG A 81 3.69 -10.89 -1.20
C ARG A 81 2.57 -11.75 -0.60
N GLY A 82 2.21 -12.83 -1.28
CA GLY A 82 1.18 -13.77 -0.84
C GLY A 82 -0.26 -13.32 -1.05
N SER A 83 -0.50 -12.14 -1.64
CA SER A 83 -1.84 -11.69 -2.00
C SER A 83 -2.02 -11.61 -3.52
N GLY A 84 -3.28 -11.65 -3.98
CA GLY A 84 -3.62 -11.56 -5.41
C GLY A 84 -2.84 -12.55 -6.25
N ASP A 85 -2.08 -12.05 -7.24
CA ASP A 85 -1.27 -12.88 -8.13
C ASP A 85 0.21 -12.97 -7.71
N SER A 86 0.64 -12.22 -6.66
CA SER A 86 2.02 -12.25 -6.15
C SER A 86 2.35 -13.59 -5.50
N GLU A 87 3.58 -14.07 -5.67
CA GLU A 87 4.07 -15.29 -5.05
C GLU A 87 4.27 -15.12 -3.53
N GLY A 88 4.52 -16.24 -2.82
CA GLY A 88 4.74 -16.28 -1.38
C GLY A 88 3.47 -16.30 -0.54
N VAL A 89 3.63 -16.01 0.75
CA VAL A 89 2.58 -16.06 1.77
C VAL A 89 2.53 -14.75 2.53
N LEU A 90 1.33 -14.24 2.77
CA LEU A 90 1.08 -13.09 3.64
C LEU A 90 0.73 -13.60 5.03
N GLU A 91 1.64 -13.43 5.99
CA GLU A 91 1.55 -14.01 7.33
C GLU A 91 0.90 -13.09 8.35
N ASP A 92 1.00 -11.78 8.17
CA ASP A 92 0.42 -10.73 9.01
C ASP A 92 0.52 -9.38 8.30
N GLU A 93 0.04 -8.31 8.95
CA GLU A 93 0.16 -6.93 8.52
C GLU A 93 1.57 -6.39 8.75
N TYR A 94 2.05 -5.59 7.79
CA TYR A 94 3.25 -4.76 7.94
C TYR A 94 4.50 -5.53 8.38
N THR A 95 4.61 -6.78 7.95
CA THR A 95 5.78 -7.62 8.27
C THR A 95 7.08 -7.00 7.77
N ALA A 96 8.22 -7.41 8.34
CA ALA A 96 9.52 -6.96 7.85
C ALA A 96 9.70 -7.25 6.35
N ALA A 97 9.26 -8.44 5.89
CA ALA A 97 9.31 -8.81 4.48
C ALA A 97 8.46 -7.89 3.59
N GLU A 98 7.26 -7.47 4.03
CA GLU A 98 6.44 -6.50 3.30
C GLU A 98 7.18 -5.17 3.11
N LEU A 99 7.83 -4.68 4.17
CA LEU A 99 8.54 -3.41 4.12
C LEU A 99 9.81 -3.49 3.26
N GLU A 100 10.55 -4.59 3.36
CA GLU A 100 11.74 -4.86 2.53
C GLU A 100 11.37 -5.00 1.06
N ASP A 101 10.30 -5.73 0.74
CA ASP A 101 9.74 -5.80 -0.61
C ASP A 101 9.34 -4.42 -1.13
N GLY A 102 8.70 -3.58 -0.29
CA GLY A 102 8.34 -2.23 -0.67
C GLY A 102 9.54 -1.37 -1.06
N VAL A 103 10.66 -1.46 -0.32
CA VAL A 103 11.93 -0.80 -0.67
C VAL A 103 12.49 -1.37 -1.98
N ALA A 104 12.45 -2.69 -2.16
CA ALA A 104 12.93 -3.34 -3.38
C ALA A 104 12.11 -2.92 -4.62
N ILE A 105 10.77 -2.82 -4.49
CA ILE A 105 9.89 -2.32 -5.55
C ILE A 105 10.25 -0.89 -5.93
N ILE A 106 10.47 0.01 -4.95
CA ILE A 106 10.84 1.40 -5.21
C ILE A 106 12.15 1.48 -6.00
N ASN A 107 13.16 0.70 -5.64
CA ASN A 107 14.42 0.66 -6.35
C ASN A 107 14.24 0.08 -7.76
N TRP A 108 13.48 -1.01 -7.91
CA TRP A 108 13.18 -1.59 -9.21
C TRP A 108 12.46 -0.60 -10.14
N LEU A 109 11.50 0.19 -9.61
CA LEU A 109 10.79 1.21 -10.37
C LEU A 109 11.73 2.33 -10.83
N ALA A 110 12.62 2.78 -9.95
CA ALA A 110 13.60 3.82 -10.26
C ALA A 110 14.58 3.42 -11.38
N ASP A 111 14.86 2.12 -11.51
CA ASP A 111 15.77 1.57 -12.51
C ASP A 111 15.10 1.28 -13.88
N GLN A 112 13.79 1.52 -14.02
CA GLN A 112 13.10 1.28 -15.29
C GLN A 112 13.40 2.39 -16.31
N ASP A 113 13.59 2.04 -17.58
CA ASP A 113 13.87 2.98 -18.68
C ASP A 113 12.80 4.07 -18.83
N TRP A 114 11.56 3.80 -18.45
CA TRP A 114 10.44 4.74 -18.47
C TRP A 114 10.33 5.61 -17.20
N CYS A 115 11.16 5.36 -16.19
CA CYS A 115 11.19 6.12 -14.92
C CYS A 115 12.37 7.10 -14.89
N ASP A 116 12.12 8.31 -14.40
CA ASP A 116 13.17 9.34 -14.23
C ASP A 116 14.00 9.18 -12.94
N GLY A 117 13.85 8.03 -12.23
CA GLY A 117 14.51 7.74 -10.97
C GLY A 117 13.80 8.29 -9.73
N ASN A 118 12.63 8.92 -9.89
CA ASN A 118 11.86 9.46 -8.77
C ASN A 118 10.58 8.65 -8.57
N VAL A 119 10.33 8.21 -7.33
CA VAL A 119 9.15 7.42 -6.97
C VAL A 119 8.39 8.14 -5.87
N GLY A 120 7.08 8.26 -6.02
CA GLY A 120 6.15 8.60 -4.95
C GLY A 120 5.31 7.41 -4.54
N MET A 121 4.81 7.40 -3.31
CA MET A 121 3.81 6.42 -2.88
C MET A 121 2.47 7.10 -2.62
N ILE A 122 1.40 6.39 -2.93
CA ILE A 122 0.04 6.78 -2.54
C ILE A 122 -0.68 5.54 -2.03
N GLY A 123 -1.43 5.69 -0.95
CA GLY A 123 -2.25 4.60 -0.46
C GLY A 123 -3.29 5.02 0.56
N ILE A 124 -4.39 4.28 0.56
CA ILE A 124 -5.48 4.40 1.52
C ILE A 124 -5.34 3.28 2.53
N SER A 125 -5.59 3.58 3.83
CA SER A 125 -5.58 2.57 4.89
C SER A 125 -4.25 1.79 4.86
N TRP A 126 -4.25 0.49 4.61
CA TRP A 126 -3.02 -0.32 4.50
C TRP A 126 -1.91 0.36 3.68
N GLY A 127 -2.23 0.85 2.48
CA GLY A 127 -1.24 1.53 1.63
C GLY A 127 -0.74 2.87 2.19
N GLY A 128 -1.53 3.51 3.04
CA GLY A 128 -1.12 4.70 3.78
C GLY A 128 -0.20 4.36 4.95
N PHE A 129 -0.52 3.28 5.68
CA PHE A 129 0.32 2.77 6.78
C PHE A 129 1.69 2.32 6.26
N ASN A 130 1.74 1.41 5.29
CA ASN A 130 3.02 0.91 4.79
C ASN A 130 3.81 2.00 4.07
N GLY A 131 3.16 2.97 3.42
CA GLY A 131 3.82 4.12 2.83
C GLY A 131 4.60 4.95 3.85
N LEU A 132 4.02 5.21 5.03
CA LEU A 132 4.73 5.88 6.14
C LEU A 132 5.88 5.02 6.68
N GLN A 133 5.65 3.72 6.85
CA GLN A 133 6.64 2.78 7.37
C GLN A 133 7.83 2.63 6.42
N ILE A 134 7.57 2.52 5.11
CA ILE A 134 8.61 2.46 4.07
C ILE A 134 9.36 3.80 3.98
N ALA A 135 8.67 4.95 4.11
CA ALA A 135 9.33 6.24 4.18
C ALA A 135 10.34 6.34 5.33
N ALA A 136 10.05 5.71 6.47
CA ALA A 136 10.96 5.63 7.61
C ALA A 136 12.18 4.71 7.39
N LEU A 137 12.23 3.94 6.30
CA LEU A 137 13.39 3.15 5.87
C LEU A 137 14.32 3.90 4.90
N HIS A 138 13.95 5.09 4.48
CA HIS A 138 14.74 6.00 3.62
C HIS A 138 15.17 5.43 2.25
N PRO A 139 14.30 4.80 1.45
CA PRO A 139 14.71 4.44 0.09
C PRO A 139 15.03 5.70 -0.69
N GLU A 140 16.22 5.75 -1.30
CA GLU A 140 16.76 6.97 -1.93
C GLU A 140 15.85 7.52 -3.04
N ALA A 141 15.22 6.64 -3.81
CA ALA A 141 14.33 7.00 -4.89
C ALA A 141 12.95 7.51 -4.41
N LEU A 142 12.56 7.27 -3.15
CA LEU A 142 11.27 7.74 -2.61
C LEU A 142 11.30 9.24 -2.33
N LYS A 143 10.49 10.00 -3.06
CA LYS A 143 10.49 11.47 -3.01
C LYS A 143 9.30 12.07 -2.26
N ALA A 144 8.17 11.36 -2.16
CA ALA A 144 6.99 11.83 -1.43
C ALA A 144 6.04 10.68 -1.12
N VAL A 145 5.22 10.84 -0.08
CA VAL A 145 4.13 9.90 0.24
C VAL A 145 2.82 10.66 0.43
N ILE A 146 1.76 10.16 -0.21
CA ILE A 146 0.38 10.55 0.09
C ILE A 146 -0.24 9.41 0.91
N THR A 147 -0.48 9.68 2.19
CA THR A 147 -1.09 8.74 3.11
C THR A 147 -2.53 9.16 3.39
N VAL A 148 -3.47 8.24 3.19
CA VAL A 148 -4.89 8.54 3.28
C VAL A 148 -5.58 7.60 4.26
N CYS A 149 -6.31 8.15 5.23
CA CYS A 149 -7.08 7.38 6.22
C CYS A 149 -6.22 6.26 6.85
N SER A 150 -5.08 6.64 7.42
CA SER A 150 -4.11 5.76 8.07
C SER A 150 -3.59 6.38 9.36
N THR A 151 -2.96 5.57 10.21
CA THR A 151 -2.41 6.04 11.48
C THR A 151 -0.89 5.93 11.54
N ASP A 152 -0.32 6.65 12.48
CA ASP A 152 1.09 6.63 12.88
C ASP A 152 1.36 5.69 14.07
N ASP A 153 0.31 5.21 14.75
CA ASP A 153 0.40 4.35 15.94
C ASP A 153 -0.57 3.16 15.85
N ARG A 154 -0.04 1.97 15.69
CA ARG A 154 -0.78 0.71 15.54
C ARG A 154 -1.48 0.23 16.82
N TYR A 155 -1.32 0.93 17.95
CA TYR A 155 -1.91 0.54 19.22
C TYR A 155 -2.84 1.60 19.82
N ALA A 156 -2.40 2.85 19.86
CA ALA A 156 -3.17 3.88 20.55
C ALA A 156 -4.36 4.40 19.74
N ASP A 157 -4.31 4.29 18.41
CA ASP A 157 -5.28 4.90 17.50
C ASP A 157 -5.39 4.08 16.21
N ASP A 158 -5.84 2.83 16.31
CA ASP A 158 -5.91 1.89 15.19
C ASP A 158 -7.17 1.02 15.26
N VAL A 159 -7.41 0.22 14.21
CA VAL A 159 -8.48 -0.79 14.13
C VAL A 159 -8.36 -1.86 15.21
N HIS A 160 -7.17 -2.09 15.74
CA HIS A 160 -6.90 -3.10 16.77
C HIS A 160 -7.20 -2.59 18.17
N TYR A 161 -6.69 -1.41 18.50
CA TYR A 161 -6.81 -0.78 19.79
C TYR A 161 -6.99 0.73 19.63
N MET A 162 -7.85 1.31 20.46
CA MET A 162 -8.04 2.75 20.52
C MET A 162 -8.13 3.18 21.97
N GLY A 163 -7.25 4.11 22.38
CA GLY A 163 -7.19 4.58 23.76
C GLY A 163 -6.91 3.47 24.79
N GLY A 164 -6.23 2.40 24.39
CA GLY A 164 -5.94 1.22 25.24
C GLY A 164 -7.06 0.18 25.29
N CYS A 165 -8.18 0.41 24.60
CA CYS A 165 -9.29 -0.56 24.51
C CYS A 165 -9.15 -1.41 23.27
N MET A 166 -9.24 -2.73 23.42
CA MET A 166 -9.34 -3.66 22.28
C MET A 166 -10.65 -3.46 21.56
N LEU A 167 -10.61 -3.30 20.24
CA LEU A 167 -11.80 -3.08 19.43
C LEU A 167 -12.36 -4.40 18.87
N ALA A 168 -13.68 -4.45 18.71
CA ALA A 168 -14.38 -5.56 18.07
C ALA A 168 -14.02 -5.70 16.58
N ASP A 169 -13.50 -4.63 16.00
CA ASP A 169 -13.04 -4.54 14.62
C ASP A 169 -11.91 -5.54 14.30
N ASN A 170 -11.14 -5.97 15.31
CA ASN A 170 -10.17 -7.06 15.16
C ASN A 170 -10.78 -8.30 14.50
N LEU A 171 -12.00 -8.71 14.92
CA LEU A 171 -12.66 -9.90 14.37
C LEU A 171 -13.11 -9.66 12.92
N SER A 172 -13.74 -8.51 12.66
CA SER A 172 -14.24 -8.20 11.31
C SER A 172 -13.08 -8.04 10.32
N TRP A 173 -12.02 -7.36 10.74
CA TRP A 173 -10.84 -7.13 9.92
C TRP A 173 -10.08 -8.42 9.62
N ALA A 174 -9.82 -9.26 10.64
CA ALA A 174 -9.21 -10.58 10.44
C ALA A 174 -10.04 -11.46 9.48
N SER A 175 -11.36 -11.39 9.57
CA SER A 175 -12.25 -12.16 8.70
C SER A 175 -12.18 -11.69 7.25
N ILE A 176 -12.11 -10.37 7.02
CA ILE A 176 -11.97 -9.78 5.68
C ILE A 176 -10.62 -10.20 5.07
N MET A 177 -9.53 -10.09 5.83
CA MET A 177 -8.20 -10.44 5.35
C MET A 177 -8.09 -11.94 5.09
N PHE A 178 -8.64 -12.78 5.97
CA PHE A 178 -8.71 -14.22 5.74
C PHE A 178 -9.49 -14.56 4.46
N ALA A 179 -10.64 -13.94 4.23
CA ALA A 179 -11.43 -14.15 3.02
C ALA A 179 -10.66 -13.76 1.75
N GLY A 180 -9.97 -12.61 1.75
CA GLY A 180 -9.14 -12.15 0.62
C GLY A 180 -7.94 -13.07 0.35
N ASN A 181 -7.21 -13.44 1.41
CA ASN A 181 -6.02 -14.28 1.31
C ASN A 181 -6.34 -15.75 0.99
N SER A 182 -7.54 -16.23 1.34
CA SER A 182 -8.00 -17.57 1.00
C SER A 182 -8.43 -17.73 -0.46
N CYS A 183 -8.47 -16.65 -1.25
CA CYS A 183 -8.75 -16.75 -2.67
C CYS A 183 -7.51 -17.22 -3.46
N PRO A 184 -7.69 -18.07 -4.50
CA PRO A 184 -6.59 -18.46 -5.37
C PRO A 184 -6.06 -17.26 -6.19
N PRO A 185 -4.80 -17.28 -6.64
CA PRO A 185 -4.34 -16.37 -7.69
C PRO A 185 -5.05 -16.68 -9.01
N ASP A 186 -5.01 -15.74 -9.96
CA ASP A 186 -5.64 -15.93 -11.28
C ASP A 186 -4.84 -16.94 -12.13
N PRO A 187 -5.46 -18.07 -12.53
CA PRO A 187 -4.80 -19.05 -13.40
C PRO A 187 -4.36 -18.49 -14.74
N ALA A 188 -5.02 -17.44 -15.25
CA ALA A 188 -4.62 -16.79 -16.49
C ALA A 188 -3.28 -16.05 -16.34
N VAL A 189 -2.91 -15.66 -15.13
CA VAL A 189 -1.66 -14.96 -14.79
C VAL A 189 -0.57 -15.93 -14.39
N VAL A 190 -0.86 -16.83 -13.44
CA VAL A 190 0.16 -17.70 -12.82
C VAL A 190 0.25 -19.09 -13.47
N GLY A 191 -0.63 -19.41 -14.44
CA GLY A 191 -0.67 -20.71 -15.11
C GLY A 191 -0.98 -21.86 -14.17
N ASP A 192 -0.43 -23.03 -14.42
CA ASP A 192 -0.69 -24.27 -13.69
C ASP A 192 -0.27 -24.21 -12.20
N ARG A 193 0.55 -23.22 -11.81
CA ARG A 193 1.01 -23.04 -10.42
C ARG A 193 -0.09 -22.52 -9.46
N TRP A 194 -1.24 -22.05 -9.98
CA TRP A 194 -2.28 -21.44 -9.17
C TRP A 194 -2.71 -22.30 -7.98
N ARG A 195 -2.79 -23.61 -8.17
CA ARG A 195 -3.23 -24.56 -7.14
C ARG A 195 -2.20 -24.73 -6.03
N GLU A 196 -0.92 -24.82 -6.40
CA GLU A 196 0.19 -24.94 -5.46
C GLU A 196 0.30 -23.66 -4.61
N MET A 197 0.34 -22.49 -5.25
CA MET A 197 0.35 -21.19 -4.57
C MET A 197 -0.84 -21.01 -3.63
N TRP A 198 -2.02 -21.42 -4.06
CA TRP A 198 -3.21 -21.33 -3.22
C TRP A 198 -3.11 -22.21 -1.97
N LEU A 199 -2.71 -23.47 -2.13
CA LEU A 199 -2.55 -24.41 -1.01
C LEU A 199 -1.44 -23.97 -0.04
N GLU A 200 -0.38 -23.39 -0.53
CA GLU A 200 0.69 -22.80 0.27
C GLU A 200 0.16 -21.66 1.15
N ARG A 201 -0.58 -20.73 0.58
CA ARG A 201 -1.23 -19.63 1.31
C ARG A 201 -2.19 -20.13 2.38
N LEU A 202 -3.08 -21.07 2.05
CA LEU A 202 -4.03 -21.65 3.00
C LEU A 202 -3.35 -22.33 4.18
N LYS A 203 -2.13 -22.85 4.01
CA LYS A 203 -1.35 -23.47 5.08
C LYS A 203 -0.49 -22.48 5.86
N GLY A 204 0.04 -21.47 5.20
CA GLY A 204 1.07 -20.58 5.73
C GLY A 204 0.53 -19.28 6.33
N SER A 205 -0.62 -18.77 5.88
CA SER A 205 -1.14 -17.45 6.30
C SER A 205 -1.49 -17.37 7.80
N GLY A 206 -1.79 -18.50 8.47
CA GLY A 206 -2.09 -18.51 9.89
C GLY A 206 -3.42 -17.84 10.28
N LEU A 207 -3.61 -17.64 11.57
CA LEU A 207 -4.76 -16.94 12.15
C LEU A 207 -4.28 -15.63 12.81
N TRP A 208 -4.31 -14.54 12.09
CA TRP A 208 -3.81 -13.22 12.54
C TRP A 208 -4.50 -12.73 13.81
N LEU A 209 -5.82 -12.96 13.93
CA LEU A 209 -6.59 -12.59 15.10
C LEU A 209 -5.99 -13.17 16.41
N ASP A 210 -5.45 -14.39 16.38
CA ASP A 210 -4.83 -15.02 17.56
C ASP A 210 -3.61 -14.21 18.01
N GLN A 211 -2.77 -13.75 17.09
CA GLN A 211 -1.63 -12.90 17.40
C GLN A 211 -2.07 -11.54 17.93
N TRP A 212 -2.97 -10.86 17.25
CA TRP A 212 -3.43 -9.52 17.64
C TRP A 212 -4.06 -9.50 19.03
N THR A 213 -4.83 -10.53 19.38
CA THR A 213 -5.49 -10.63 20.70
C THR A 213 -4.56 -11.09 21.83
N ARG A 214 -3.41 -11.71 21.53
CA ARG A 214 -2.38 -12.04 22.53
C ARG A 214 -1.57 -10.82 22.97
N HIS A 215 -1.37 -9.86 22.08
CA HIS A 215 -0.60 -8.64 22.34
C HIS A 215 -1.50 -7.52 22.90
N GLN A 216 -1.96 -7.67 24.15
CA GLN A 216 -2.91 -6.74 24.79
C GLN A 216 -2.27 -5.46 25.35
N HIS A 217 -0.97 -5.32 25.27
CA HIS A 217 -0.23 -4.15 25.71
C HIS A 217 0.62 -3.59 24.57
N ARG A 218 0.98 -2.31 24.66
CA ARG A 218 1.88 -1.67 23.69
C ARG A 218 3.29 -2.21 23.81
N ASP A 219 3.52 -3.41 23.29
CA ASP A 219 4.79 -4.11 23.27
C ASP A 219 5.52 -3.96 21.92
N ALA A 220 6.58 -4.73 21.69
CA ALA A 220 7.37 -4.68 20.46
C ALA A 220 6.56 -5.01 19.20
N PHE A 221 5.49 -5.83 19.32
CA PHE A 221 4.61 -6.19 18.20
C PHE A 221 3.91 -4.95 17.63
N TRP A 222 3.32 -4.11 18.49
CA TRP A 222 2.62 -2.89 18.07
C TRP A 222 3.56 -1.72 17.78
N LYS A 223 4.75 -1.69 18.39
CA LYS A 223 5.77 -0.69 18.06
C LYS A 223 6.34 -0.88 16.68
N HIS A 224 6.44 -2.13 16.24
CA HIS A 224 6.75 -2.43 14.85
C HIS A 224 5.65 -1.87 13.93
N GLY A 225 6.05 -1.07 12.94
CA GLY A 225 5.14 -0.38 12.05
C GLY A 225 4.48 0.89 12.60
N SER A 226 4.69 1.23 13.89
CA SER A 226 4.25 2.51 14.47
C SER A 226 5.33 3.57 14.26
N VAL A 227 5.14 4.45 13.26
CA VAL A 227 6.14 5.48 12.93
C VAL A 227 6.23 6.56 14.01
N CYS A 228 5.25 6.65 14.90
CA CYS A 228 5.29 7.53 16.07
C CYS A 228 6.40 7.18 17.08
N GLU A 229 7.04 6.00 16.98
CA GLU A 229 8.21 5.67 17.78
C GLU A 229 9.41 6.58 17.47
N ASP A 230 9.54 7.01 16.19
CA ASP A 230 10.59 7.93 15.76
C ASP A 230 10.21 8.61 14.44
N PHE A 231 9.53 9.74 14.52
CA PHE A 231 9.14 10.55 13.36
C PHE A 231 10.33 11.12 12.57
N SER A 232 11.51 11.28 13.20
CA SER A 232 12.71 11.80 12.55
C SER A 232 13.21 10.91 11.41
N ARG A 233 12.78 9.65 11.39
CA ARG A 233 13.08 8.70 10.32
C ARG A 233 12.35 9.01 9.02
N ILE A 234 11.29 9.82 9.02
CA ILE A 234 10.57 10.23 7.81
C ILE A 234 11.22 11.52 7.28
N GLN A 235 11.96 11.41 6.17
CA GLN A 235 12.72 12.53 5.60
C GLN A 235 12.14 13.06 4.29
N CYS A 236 11.23 12.32 3.65
CA CYS A 236 10.55 12.77 2.43
C CYS A 236 9.26 13.55 2.77
N PRO A 237 8.80 14.43 1.87
CA PRO A 237 7.52 15.12 1.99
C PRO A 237 6.33 14.17 2.19
N ILE A 238 5.42 14.54 3.11
CA ILE A 238 4.20 13.78 3.41
C ILE A 238 2.97 14.65 3.13
N TYR A 239 1.97 14.06 2.45
CA TYR A 239 0.63 14.63 2.38
C TYR A 239 -0.35 13.69 3.07
N ALA A 240 -0.80 14.06 4.27
CA ALA A 240 -1.71 13.28 5.09
C ALA A 240 -3.16 13.73 4.85
N VAL A 241 -4.03 12.79 4.50
CA VAL A 241 -5.44 13.07 4.18
C VAL A 241 -6.35 12.17 5.01
N SER A 242 -7.41 12.74 5.61
CA SER A 242 -8.45 11.98 6.32
C SER A 242 -9.79 12.73 6.31
N GLY A 243 -10.84 12.08 6.81
CA GLY A 243 -12.16 12.69 7.04
C GLY A 243 -12.40 12.96 8.52
N TRP A 244 -13.23 13.97 8.84
CA TRP A 244 -13.58 14.26 10.24
C TRP A 244 -14.29 13.11 10.96
N ALA A 245 -14.95 12.24 10.21
CA ALA A 245 -15.65 11.08 10.76
C ALA A 245 -14.89 9.75 10.50
N ASP A 246 -13.63 9.83 10.05
CA ASP A 246 -12.75 8.70 9.90
C ASP A 246 -12.06 8.35 11.23
N GLY A 247 -11.84 7.06 11.49
CA GLY A 247 -11.19 6.58 12.71
C GLY A 247 -9.76 7.09 12.90
N TYR A 248 -9.09 7.45 11.81
CA TYR A 248 -7.68 7.88 11.79
C TYR A 248 -7.51 9.41 11.65
N SER A 249 -8.57 10.21 11.83
CA SER A 249 -8.49 11.67 11.65
C SER A 249 -7.42 12.33 12.53
N ASN A 250 -7.19 11.81 13.73
CA ASN A 250 -6.21 12.33 14.69
C ASN A 250 -4.76 12.17 14.19
N ALA A 251 -4.47 11.15 13.40
CA ALA A 251 -3.13 10.88 12.88
C ALA A 251 -2.61 12.03 12.00
N VAL A 252 -3.49 12.69 11.22
CA VAL A 252 -3.10 13.83 10.38
C VAL A 252 -2.45 14.93 11.21
N PHE A 253 -3.01 15.25 12.37
CA PHE A 253 -2.50 16.30 13.25
C PHE A 253 -1.19 15.89 13.93
N ARG A 254 -1.04 14.62 14.32
CA ARG A 254 0.22 14.10 14.90
C ARG A 254 1.35 14.11 13.88
N LEU A 255 1.08 13.69 12.65
CA LEU A 255 2.07 13.75 11.56
C LEU A 255 2.50 15.18 11.27
N LEU A 256 1.54 16.13 11.19
CA LEU A 256 1.83 17.56 11.00
C LEU A 256 2.68 18.17 12.13
N ALA A 257 2.47 17.71 13.37
CA ALA A 257 3.13 18.27 14.54
C ALA A 257 4.54 17.72 14.78
N ASN A 258 4.87 16.54 14.25
CA ASN A 258 6.06 15.80 14.65
C ASN A 258 7.02 15.44 13.51
N ILE A 259 6.60 15.49 12.26
CA ILE A 259 7.50 15.24 11.10
C ILE A 259 8.18 16.57 10.72
N ASP A 260 9.52 16.56 10.73
CA ASP A 260 10.33 17.73 10.33
C ASP A 260 10.35 17.97 8.81
N ALA A 261 10.17 16.92 8.01
CA ALA A 261 10.09 17.04 6.56
C ALA A 261 8.84 17.85 6.12
N PRO A 262 8.82 18.43 4.92
CA PRO A 262 7.65 19.17 4.44
C PRO A 262 6.38 18.34 4.52
N THR A 263 5.46 18.70 5.39
CA THR A 263 4.21 17.94 5.65
C THR A 263 3.00 18.84 5.43
N LYS A 264 1.98 18.31 4.72
CA LYS A 264 0.68 18.94 4.55
C LYS A 264 -0.41 18.00 5.05
N GLY A 265 -1.51 18.55 5.54
CA GLY A 265 -2.68 17.83 5.99
C GLY A 265 -3.96 18.33 5.35
N LEU A 266 -4.87 17.43 5.07
CA LEU A 266 -6.24 17.72 4.66
C LEU A 266 -7.21 16.85 5.45
N VAL A 267 -8.13 17.48 6.18
CA VAL A 267 -9.24 16.78 6.83
C VAL A 267 -10.54 17.38 6.33
N GLY A 268 -11.37 16.57 5.70
CA GLY A 268 -12.59 17.02 5.04
C GLY A 268 -13.88 16.48 5.68
N PRO A 269 -15.05 16.98 5.23
CA PRO A 269 -16.35 16.61 5.80
C PRO A 269 -16.87 15.27 5.25
N TRP A 270 -16.07 14.20 5.36
CA TRP A 270 -16.36 12.84 4.93
C TRP A 270 -15.90 11.82 5.98
N LEU A 271 -16.39 10.58 5.88
CA LEU A 271 -15.99 9.46 6.73
C LEU A 271 -14.59 8.96 6.36
N SER A 272 -14.50 8.38 5.17
CA SER A 272 -13.27 7.99 4.48
C SER A 272 -13.46 8.27 2.99
N LEU A 273 -12.42 8.07 2.19
CA LEU A 273 -12.54 8.24 0.74
C LEU A 273 -13.54 7.30 0.07
N ILE A 274 -13.96 6.24 0.73
CA ILE A 274 -14.98 5.30 0.25
C ILE A 274 -16.33 6.01 -0.01
N HIS A 275 -16.59 7.13 0.66
CA HIS A 275 -17.85 7.87 0.56
C HIS A 275 -17.77 9.08 -0.38
N ILE A 276 -16.64 9.31 -1.02
CA ILE A 276 -16.46 10.34 -2.04
C ILE A 276 -16.58 9.73 -3.43
#